data_a560261128fbdee85fc973b100ec6bc4
#
_entry.id   a560261128fbdee85fc973b100ec6bc4
#
_cell.length_a   1.000
_cell.length_b   1.000
_cell.length_c   1.000
_cell.angle_alpha   90.00
_cell.angle_beta   90.00
_cell.angle_gamma   90.00
#
_symmetry.space_group_name_H-M   'P 1'
#
loop_
_entity.id
_entity.type
_entity.pdbx_description
1 polymer ?
#
loop_
_entity_poly.entity_id
_entity_poly.type
_entity_poly.pdbx_seq_one_letter_code
_entity_poly.pdbx_strand_id
1 'polypeptide(L)'
;MFKIEKTEYKLGAFISGLDLSKPFSEKEFSLLNQALSENEVLFFRGQCISHEDHRRLASKFGAMQTHPAYPTVKGFPEITILENDEQNPSKIEEWHTDMTFKRNPPLGSILIGKIIPKDGGDTLFSSLSKAYEDLSEDWKIKLEGMNAIHSFEFGFKESLAEEGGRERLAQALEENPPVLHPVIKTHPVTGRKIVYVNRLFTSHIEGDDDSGSILKFLFEHIHQEKYQFRFSWTDGSIAFWDNRSVLHKPVNDYWPQLRRMERITIESQ
;
A
#
# COMPACT_ATOMS: atom_id res chain seq x y z
N MET A 1 -17.44 15.29 16.77
CA MET A 1 -16.73 15.47 15.47
C MET A 1 -15.27 15.09 15.73
N PHE A 2 -14.69 14.17 14.99
CA PHE A 2 -13.30 13.77 15.15
C PHE A 2 -12.33 14.87 14.65
N LYS A 3 -11.05 14.77 15.06
CA LYS A 3 -10.00 15.70 14.66
C LYS A 3 -9.09 15.03 13.64
N ILE A 4 -8.52 15.82 12.73
CA ILE A 4 -7.55 15.44 11.71
C ILE A 4 -6.27 16.23 12.00
N GLU A 5 -5.22 15.55 12.41
CA GLU A 5 -3.93 16.16 12.76
C GLU A 5 -2.87 15.69 11.77
N LYS A 6 -2.48 16.58 10.85
CA LYS A 6 -1.47 16.27 9.82
C LYS A 6 -0.12 15.99 10.46
N THR A 7 0.62 15.04 9.90
CA THR A 7 2.01 14.81 10.30
C THR A 7 2.90 15.99 9.88
N GLU A 8 4.07 16.10 10.50
CA GLU A 8 5.05 17.16 10.18
C GLU A 8 5.56 17.06 8.73
N TYR A 9 5.62 15.84 8.18
CA TYR A 9 6.11 15.54 6.83
C TYR A 9 5.06 15.76 5.73
N LYS A 10 3.88 16.27 6.06
CA LYS A 10 2.75 16.44 5.15
C LYS A 10 2.32 15.16 4.41
N LEU A 11 2.74 14.00 4.84
CA LEU A 11 2.27 12.69 4.42
C LEU A 11 1.60 12.01 5.60
N GLY A 12 0.30 11.80 5.47
CA GLY A 12 -0.53 11.19 6.49
C GLY A 12 -1.11 12.16 7.51
N ALA A 13 -2.15 11.70 8.18
CA ALA A 13 -2.80 12.42 9.28
C ALA A 13 -3.25 11.43 10.37
N PHE A 14 -3.13 11.83 11.63
CA PHE A 14 -3.73 11.13 12.76
C PHE A 14 -5.19 11.53 12.91
N ILE A 15 -6.04 10.51 13.08
CA ILE A 15 -7.47 10.70 13.35
C ILE A 15 -7.73 10.40 14.81
N SER A 16 -8.23 11.38 15.55
CA SER A 16 -8.56 11.26 16.97
C SER A 16 -10.01 11.61 17.23
N GLY A 17 -10.63 10.98 18.25
CA GLY A 17 -12.02 11.20 18.61
C GLY A 17 -13.03 10.46 17.72
N LEU A 18 -12.60 9.51 16.89
CA LEU A 18 -13.44 8.57 16.15
C LEU A 18 -13.24 7.16 16.70
N ASP A 19 -14.32 6.53 17.14
CA ASP A 19 -14.34 5.15 17.62
C ASP A 19 -14.80 4.24 16.46
N LEU A 20 -13.87 3.51 15.88
CA LEU A 20 -14.13 2.65 14.72
C LEU A 20 -14.90 1.36 15.07
N SER A 21 -15.09 1.05 16.37
CA SER A 21 -15.98 -0.03 16.80
C SER A 21 -17.46 0.31 16.62
N LYS A 22 -17.79 1.57 16.35
CA LYS A 22 -19.15 2.07 16.16
C LYS A 22 -19.44 2.43 14.70
N PRO A 23 -20.70 2.31 14.27
CA PRO A 23 -21.12 2.92 13.02
C PRO A 23 -20.89 4.43 13.05
N PHE A 24 -20.43 4.99 11.96
CA PHE A 24 -20.29 6.44 11.78
C PHE A 24 -21.30 6.96 10.76
N SER A 25 -21.67 8.23 10.91
CA SER A 25 -22.64 8.92 10.05
C SER A 25 -22.08 9.13 8.64
N GLU A 26 -22.94 9.38 7.68
CA GLU A 26 -22.52 9.74 6.29
C GLU A 26 -21.63 11.00 6.26
N LYS A 27 -21.84 11.93 7.18
CA LYS A 27 -20.98 13.11 7.32
C LYS A 27 -19.57 12.74 7.77
N GLU A 28 -19.45 11.84 8.75
CA GLU A 28 -18.15 11.35 9.22
C GLU A 28 -17.46 10.53 8.15
N PHE A 29 -18.21 9.71 7.41
CA PHE A 29 -17.68 8.99 6.25
C PHE A 29 -17.13 9.94 5.19
N SER A 30 -17.90 10.94 4.79
CA SER A 30 -17.48 11.94 3.78
C SER A 30 -16.19 12.66 4.21
N LEU A 31 -16.11 13.09 5.48
CA LEU A 31 -14.91 13.72 6.02
C LEU A 31 -13.71 12.77 6.06
N LEU A 32 -13.91 11.50 6.40
CA LEU A 32 -12.85 10.49 6.45
C LEU A 32 -12.32 10.16 5.04
N ASN A 33 -13.22 10.03 4.08
CA ASN A 33 -12.88 9.77 2.67
C ASN A 33 -12.12 10.96 2.05
N GLN A 34 -12.55 12.19 2.34
CA GLN A 34 -11.82 13.38 1.94
C GLN A 34 -10.44 13.44 2.60
N ALA A 35 -10.37 13.18 3.91
CA ALA A 35 -9.11 13.18 4.64
C ALA A 35 -8.10 12.15 4.07
N LEU A 36 -8.57 10.94 3.69
CA LEU A 36 -7.74 9.92 3.07
C LEU A 36 -7.13 10.43 1.75
N SER A 37 -7.96 10.96 0.86
CA SER A 37 -7.51 11.46 -0.45
C SER A 37 -6.57 12.66 -0.32
N GLU A 38 -6.78 13.54 0.65
CA GLU A 38 -5.94 14.74 0.85
C GLU A 38 -4.60 14.44 1.53
N ASN A 39 -4.58 13.46 2.47
CA ASN A 39 -3.42 13.16 3.29
C ASN A 39 -2.74 11.83 2.91
N GLU A 40 -3.32 11.05 1.98
CA GLU A 40 -2.79 9.81 1.42
C GLU A 40 -2.74 8.63 2.40
N VAL A 41 -2.54 8.88 3.71
CA VAL A 41 -2.58 7.87 4.78
C VAL A 41 -3.29 8.43 6.00
N LEU A 42 -4.16 7.62 6.61
CA LEU A 42 -4.79 7.92 7.90
C LEU A 42 -4.30 6.95 8.96
N PHE A 43 -3.93 7.49 10.10
CA PHE A 43 -3.46 6.74 11.26
C PHE A 43 -4.43 6.87 12.42
N PHE A 44 -4.70 5.75 13.08
CA PHE A 44 -5.53 5.69 14.28
C PHE A 44 -4.75 5.05 15.41
N ARG A 45 -5.00 5.48 16.62
CA ARG A 45 -4.41 4.93 17.85
C ARG A 45 -5.50 4.44 18.79
N GLY A 46 -5.17 3.45 19.63
CA GLY A 46 -6.03 3.00 20.71
C GLY A 46 -7.40 2.47 20.26
N GLN A 47 -7.49 1.92 19.04
CA GLN A 47 -8.72 1.34 18.52
C GLN A 47 -8.85 -0.11 18.99
N CYS A 48 -10.05 -0.48 19.48
CA CYS A 48 -10.38 -1.86 19.81
C CYS A 48 -11.57 -2.29 18.95
N ILE A 49 -11.27 -2.86 17.77
CA ILE A 49 -12.28 -3.24 16.78
C ILE A 49 -12.30 -4.75 16.54
N SER A 50 -13.51 -5.29 16.35
CA SER A 50 -13.75 -6.67 15.94
C SER A 50 -13.47 -6.87 14.44
N HIS A 51 -13.48 -8.12 13.96
CA HIS A 51 -13.40 -8.42 12.53
C HIS A 51 -14.62 -7.87 11.77
N GLU A 52 -15.80 -7.89 12.37
CA GLU A 52 -17.02 -7.28 11.83
C GLU A 52 -16.87 -5.76 11.68
N ASP A 53 -16.25 -5.09 12.65
CA ASP A 53 -15.98 -3.65 12.58
C ASP A 53 -14.99 -3.32 11.48
N HIS A 54 -13.93 -4.13 11.33
CA HIS A 54 -12.95 -3.99 10.25
C HIS A 54 -13.61 -4.13 8.87
N ARG A 55 -14.44 -5.18 8.70
CA ARG A 55 -15.26 -5.39 7.48
C ARG A 55 -16.20 -4.22 7.23
N ARG A 56 -16.93 -3.77 8.26
CA ARG A 56 -17.86 -2.64 8.17
C ARG A 56 -17.16 -1.37 7.74
N LEU A 57 -15.99 -1.07 8.32
CA LEU A 57 -15.18 0.08 7.94
C LEU A 57 -14.78 0.00 6.46
N ALA A 58 -14.19 -1.12 6.03
CA ALA A 58 -13.73 -1.30 4.66
C ALA A 58 -14.87 -1.23 3.64
N SER A 59 -16.05 -1.83 3.94
CA SER A 59 -17.21 -1.87 3.06
C SER A 59 -17.79 -0.49 2.72
N LYS A 60 -17.52 0.53 3.54
CA LYS A 60 -17.92 1.91 3.25
C LYS A 60 -17.13 2.52 2.08
N PHE A 61 -15.92 2.03 1.83
CA PHE A 61 -15.03 2.56 0.79
C PHE A 61 -15.10 1.78 -0.53
N GLY A 62 -15.58 0.53 -0.50
CA GLY A 62 -15.73 -0.27 -1.71
C GLY A 62 -15.85 -1.77 -1.44
N ALA A 63 -15.87 -2.56 -2.51
CA ALA A 63 -15.78 -4.01 -2.43
C ALA A 63 -14.41 -4.43 -1.87
N MET A 64 -14.36 -5.58 -1.21
CA MET A 64 -13.14 -6.08 -0.58
C MET A 64 -12.56 -7.23 -1.40
N GLN A 65 -11.24 -7.23 -1.57
CA GLN A 65 -10.54 -8.30 -2.25
C GLN A 65 -10.15 -9.42 -1.28
N THR A 66 -10.17 -10.65 -1.79
CA THR A 66 -9.48 -11.78 -1.16
C THR A 66 -8.08 -11.91 -1.77
N HIS A 67 -7.06 -12.20 -0.96
CA HIS A 67 -5.70 -12.39 -1.46
C HIS A 67 -5.41 -13.88 -1.66
N PRO A 68 -5.02 -14.31 -2.89
CA PRO A 68 -4.87 -15.74 -3.20
C PRO A 68 -3.69 -16.41 -2.51
N ALA A 69 -2.68 -15.65 -2.08
CA ALA A 69 -1.41 -16.19 -1.58
C ALA A 69 -1.24 -16.13 -0.05
N TYR A 70 -2.17 -15.54 0.69
CA TYR A 70 -2.05 -15.39 2.14
C TYR A 70 -3.21 -16.07 2.88
N PRO A 71 -2.98 -16.57 4.11
CA PRO A 71 -4.04 -17.08 4.95
C PRO A 71 -5.01 -15.95 5.34
N THR A 72 -6.25 -16.33 5.62
CA THR A 72 -7.30 -15.39 6.00
C THR A 72 -7.89 -15.72 7.36
N VAL A 73 -8.57 -14.77 7.97
CA VAL A 73 -9.27 -14.99 9.24
C VAL A 73 -10.47 -15.91 9.01
N LYS A 74 -10.64 -16.91 9.87
CA LYS A 74 -11.76 -17.85 9.79
C LYS A 74 -13.11 -17.12 9.86
N GLY A 75 -13.94 -17.27 8.85
CA GLY A 75 -15.23 -16.59 8.70
C GLY A 75 -15.14 -15.20 8.04
N PHE A 76 -13.92 -14.73 7.72
CA PHE A 76 -13.66 -13.43 7.12
C PHE A 76 -12.61 -13.56 6.01
N PRO A 77 -12.97 -14.14 4.85
CA PRO A 77 -12.02 -14.41 3.79
C PRO A 77 -11.37 -13.14 3.19
N GLU A 78 -11.97 -11.99 3.38
CA GLU A 78 -11.43 -10.67 3.00
C GLU A 78 -10.37 -10.14 3.95
N ILE A 79 -10.22 -10.71 5.17
CA ILE A 79 -9.19 -10.30 6.14
C ILE A 79 -7.96 -11.21 5.98
N THR A 80 -6.96 -10.67 5.33
CA THR A 80 -5.67 -11.31 5.14
C THR A 80 -4.84 -11.26 6.42
N ILE A 81 -4.24 -12.38 6.80
CA ILE A 81 -3.29 -12.49 7.92
C ILE A 81 -1.87 -12.33 7.38
N LEU A 82 -1.13 -11.37 7.93
CA LEU A 82 0.29 -11.16 7.68
C LEU A 82 1.02 -11.45 9.01
N GLU A 83 1.51 -12.69 9.14
CA GLU A 83 2.16 -13.16 10.35
C GLU A 83 3.57 -13.65 10.02
N ASN A 84 4.54 -13.08 10.69
CA ASN A 84 5.95 -13.35 10.45
C ASN A 84 6.73 -13.44 11.75
N ASP A 85 7.67 -14.35 11.80
CA ASP A 85 8.64 -14.57 12.86
C ASP A 85 10.01 -14.96 12.27
N GLU A 86 10.97 -15.30 13.13
CA GLU A 86 12.32 -15.70 12.69
C GLU A 86 12.31 -16.94 11.80
N GLN A 87 11.35 -17.85 11.98
CA GLN A 87 11.23 -19.11 11.21
C GLN A 87 10.49 -18.88 9.88
N ASN A 88 9.59 -17.91 9.85
CA ASN A 88 8.83 -17.52 8.67
C ASN A 88 8.98 -16.02 8.41
N PRO A 89 10.17 -15.55 8.00
CA PRO A 89 10.42 -14.13 7.79
C PRO A 89 9.57 -13.57 6.64
N SER A 90 9.26 -12.29 6.71
CA SER A 90 8.59 -11.60 5.61
C SER A 90 9.47 -11.63 4.37
N LYS A 91 8.90 -12.01 3.22
CA LYS A 91 9.56 -11.99 1.91
C LYS A 91 9.42 -10.63 1.21
N ILE A 92 8.57 -9.75 1.74
CA ILE A 92 8.36 -8.42 1.18
C ILE A 92 9.16 -7.44 2.00
N GLU A 93 10.22 -6.92 1.40
CA GLU A 93 11.10 -5.90 1.99
C GLU A 93 11.28 -4.68 1.08
N GLU A 94 10.68 -4.73 -0.11
CA GLU A 94 10.80 -3.66 -1.09
C GLU A 94 9.67 -2.64 -0.98
N TRP A 95 9.99 -1.41 -1.38
CA TRP A 95 8.99 -0.36 -1.56
C TRP A 95 7.99 -0.74 -2.65
N HIS A 96 6.70 -0.74 -2.30
CA HIS A 96 5.65 -1.11 -3.23
C HIS A 96 4.35 -0.36 -2.98
N THR A 97 3.51 -0.43 -3.98
CA THR A 97 2.09 -0.16 -3.97
C THR A 97 1.40 -1.48 -4.20
N ASP A 98 0.38 -1.81 -3.42
CA ASP A 98 -0.30 -3.09 -3.49
C ASP A 98 -0.83 -3.38 -4.90
N MET A 99 -0.53 -4.60 -5.39
CA MET A 99 -1.16 -5.24 -6.56
C MET A 99 -1.18 -4.38 -7.83
N THR A 100 -0.14 -3.58 -8.09
CA THR A 100 -0.06 -2.76 -9.32
C THR A 100 0.07 -3.60 -10.59
N PHE A 101 0.30 -4.90 -10.47
CA PHE A 101 0.20 -5.87 -11.57
C PHE A 101 -1.24 -6.13 -12.04
N LYS A 102 -2.26 -5.61 -11.37
CA LYS A 102 -3.65 -5.66 -11.85
C LYS A 102 -3.96 -4.47 -12.75
N ARG A 103 -4.83 -4.69 -13.74
CA ARG A 103 -5.33 -3.60 -14.61
C ARG A 103 -6.01 -2.49 -13.79
N ASN A 104 -6.79 -2.88 -12.78
CA ASN A 104 -7.43 -1.99 -11.82
C ASN A 104 -6.83 -2.28 -10.42
N PRO A 105 -5.75 -1.59 -10.04
CA PRO A 105 -5.16 -1.75 -8.71
C PRO A 105 -6.14 -1.32 -7.62
N PRO A 106 -5.98 -1.81 -6.38
CA PRO A 106 -6.86 -1.46 -5.27
C PRO A 106 -6.93 0.05 -4.99
N LEU A 107 -8.06 0.49 -4.43
CA LEU A 107 -8.22 1.84 -3.89
C LEU A 107 -7.25 2.07 -2.72
N GLY A 108 -7.23 1.12 -1.79
CA GLY A 108 -6.45 1.26 -0.56
C GLY A 108 -6.48 0.00 0.27
N SER A 109 -5.76 0.03 1.39
CA SER A 109 -5.72 -1.06 2.36
C SER A 109 -5.83 -0.53 3.78
N ILE A 110 -6.57 -1.25 4.63
CA ILE A 110 -6.68 -1.00 6.06
C ILE A 110 -5.91 -2.10 6.78
N LEU A 111 -4.87 -1.72 7.49
CA LEU A 111 -3.98 -2.61 8.23
C LEU A 111 -4.11 -2.38 9.72
N ILE A 112 -4.31 -3.46 10.47
CA ILE A 112 -4.47 -3.47 11.93
C ILE A 112 -3.35 -4.26 12.56
N GLY A 113 -2.69 -3.69 13.56
CA GLY A 113 -1.73 -4.41 14.39
C GLY A 113 -2.44 -5.32 15.38
N LYS A 114 -2.14 -6.63 15.36
CA LYS A 114 -2.72 -7.64 16.28
C LYS A 114 -1.68 -8.16 17.27
N ILE A 115 -0.47 -8.43 16.83
CA ILE A 115 0.69 -8.73 17.66
C ILE A 115 1.79 -7.79 17.18
N ILE A 116 2.21 -6.90 18.06
CA ILE A 116 3.19 -5.87 17.75
C ILE A 116 4.47 -6.18 18.52
N PRO A 117 5.60 -6.29 17.84
CA PRO A 117 6.91 -6.42 18.48
C PRO A 117 7.15 -5.28 19.46
N LYS A 118 7.86 -5.57 20.52
CA LYS A 118 8.27 -4.54 21.51
C LYS A 118 9.16 -3.48 20.87
N ASP A 119 10.04 -3.91 19.97
CA ASP A 119 11.00 -3.07 19.26
C ASP A 119 10.93 -3.42 17.76
N GLY A 120 10.99 -2.41 16.89
CA GLY A 120 10.97 -2.58 15.45
C GLY A 120 9.58 -2.87 14.85
N GLY A 121 9.55 -3.37 13.62
CA GLY A 121 8.33 -3.74 12.90
C GLY A 121 7.51 -2.57 12.40
N ASP A 122 8.09 -1.38 12.27
CA ASP A 122 7.45 -0.18 11.73
C ASP A 122 7.03 -0.35 10.26
N THR A 123 6.26 0.60 9.78
CA THR A 123 5.94 0.71 8.35
C THR A 123 6.34 2.10 7.86
N LEU A 124 7.10 2.12 6.77
CA LEU A 124 7.43 3.35 6.05
C LEU A 124 6.39 3.59 4.96
N PHE A 125 5.99 4.84 4.80
CA PHE A 125 5.14 5.32 3.72
C PHE A 125 5.89 6.39 2.93
N SER A 126 5.69 6.49 1.60
CA SER A 126 6.27 7.53 0.76
C SER A 126 5.25 8.10 -0.21
N SER A 127 5.15 9.43 -0.27
CA SER A 127 4.19 10.15 -1.11
C SER A 127 4.66 10.24 -2.57
N LEU A 128 3.92 9.60 -3.46
CA LEU A 128 4.18 9.66 -4.91
C LEU A 128 3.73 11.00 -5.51
N SER A 129 2.78 11.68 -4.89
CA SER A 129 2.33 13.01 -5.36
C SER A 129 3.39 14.08 -5.10
N LYS A 130 4.00 14.07 -3.92
CA LYS A 130 5.11 14.99 -3.59
C LYS A 130 6.35 14.71 -4.39
N ALA A 131 6.66 13.42 -4.60
CA ALA A 131 7.75 13.04 -5.46
C ALA A 131 7.55 13.59 -6.88
N TYR A 132 6.32 13.58 -7.41
CA TYR A 132 6.02 14.20 -8.69
C TYR A 132 6.18 15.74 -8.66
N GLU A 133 5.67 16.41 -7.61
CA GLU A 133 5.79 17.86 -7.46
C GLU A 133 7.24 18.33 -7.54
N ASP A 134 8.16 17.58 -6.95
CA ASP A 134 9.60 17.88 -6.87
C ASP A 134 10.42 17.42 -8.09
N LEU A 135 9.82 16.76 -9.09
CA LEU A 135 10.51 16.50 -10.35
C LEU A 135 10.83 17.81 -11.08
N SER A 136 12.00 17.89 -11.72
CA SER A 136 12.28 19.00 -12.64
C SER A 136 11.33 18.99 -13.83
N GLU A 137 11.11 20.14 -14.45
CA GLU A 137 10.24 20.26 -15.63
C GLU A 137 10.70 19.36 -16.77
N ASP A 138 12.02 19.22 -16.96
CA ASP A 138 12.60 18.32 -17.98
C ASP A 138 12.18 16.85 -17.73
N TRP A 139 12.18 16.41 -16.47
CA TRP A 139 11.72 15.07 -16.12
C TRP A 139 10.21 14.91 -16.29
N LYS A 140 9.42 15.91 -15.90
CA LYS A 140 7.97 15.88 -16.11
C LYS A 140 7.61 15.76 -17.59
N ILE A 141 8.31 16.54 -18.45
CA ILE A 141 8.15 16.47 -19.91
C ILE A 141 8.60 15.12 -20.45
N LYS A 142 9.78 14.63 -20.03
CA LYS A 142 10.32 13.34 -20.47
C LYS A 142 9.38 12.17 -20.16
N LEU A 143 8.77 12.17 -18.97
CA LEU A 143 7.91 11.08 -18.50
C LEU A 143 6.46 11.16 -19.00
N GLU A 144 6.06 12.28 -19.59
CA GLU A 144 4.70 12.48 -20.11
C GLU A 144 4.40 11.45 -21.22
N GLY A 145 3.32 10.70 -21.08
CA GLY A 145 2.90 9.68 -22.04
C GLY A 145 3.65 8.36 -21.96
N MET A 146 4.72 8.24 -21.16
CA MET A 146 5.41 6.96 -20.96
C MET A 146 4.56 5.98 -20.18
N ASN A 147 4.62 4.70 -20.55
CA ASN A 147 3.99 3.60 -19.82
C ASN A 147 5.05 2.65 -19.27
N ALA A 148 4.79 2.11 -18.09
CA ALA A 148 5.60 1.08 -17.48
C ALA A 148 4.84 -0.25 -17.41
N ILE A 149 5.54 -1.37 -17.58
CA ILE A 149 5.00 -2.70 -17.41
C ILE A 149 5.10 -3.11 -15.96
N HIS A 150 3.95 -3.46 -15.37
CA HIS A 150 3.83 -4.03 -14.05
C HIS A 150 3.47 -5.51 -14.15
N SER A 151 4.21 -6.37 -13.45
CA SER A 151 4.13 -7.82 -13.60
C SER A 151 4.04 -8.54 -12.27
N PHE A 152 3.08 -9.47 -12.16
CA PHE A 152 3.01 -10.43 -11.06
C PHE A 152 4.27 -11.32 -11.04
N GLU A 153 4.65 -11.87 -12.19
CA GLU A 153 5.82 -12.74 -12.30
C GLU A 153 7.10 -12.05 -11.83
N PHE A 154 7.29 -10.78 -12.19
CA PHE A 154 8.44 -9.99 -11.77
C PHE A 154 8.46 -9.78 -10.25
N GLY A 155 7.32 -9.45 -9.65
CA GLY A 155 7.21 -9.18 -8.22
C GLY A 155 7.35 -10.42 -7.34
N PHE A 156 6.94 -11.59 -7.85
CA PHE A 156 6.99 -12.86 -7.13
C PHE A 156 8.10 -13.81 -7.62
N LYS A 157 9.12 -13.27 -8.32
CA LYS A 157 10.22 -14.05 -8.91
C LYS A 157 10.92 -14.99 -7.93
N GLU A 158 11.10 -14.57 -6.67
CA GLU A 158 11.71 -15.38 -5.63
C GLU A 158 10.82 -16.57 -5.24
N SER A 159 9.53 -16.30 -4.99
CA SER A 159 8.55 -17.36 -4.70
C SER A 159 8.34 -18.33 -5.87
N LEU A 160 8.48 -17.86 -7.11
CA LEU A 160 8.38 -18.66 -8.33
C LEU A 160 9.64 -19.52 -8.55
N ALA A 161 10.79 -19.09 -8.03
CA ALA A 161 12.05 -19.83 -8.09
C ALA A 161 12.16 -20.93 -7.03
N GLU A 162 11.30 -20.93 -6.01
CA GLU A 162 11.24 -22.01 -5.02
C GLU A 162 10.77 -23.33 -5.66
N GLU A 163 11.14 -24.46 -5.05
CA GLU A 163 10.64 -25.78 -5.46
C GLU A 163 9.10 -25.82 -5.41
N GLY A 164 8.46 -26.21 -6.52
CA GLY A 164 7.00 -26.19 -6.67
C GLY A 164 6.36 -24.80 -6.70
N GLY A 165 7.17 -23.72 -6.77
CA GLY A 165 6.67 -22.34 -6.75
C GLY A 165 5.81 -22.00 -7.95
N ARG A 166 6.21 -22.43 -9.15
CA ARG A 166 5.43 -22.19 -10.37
C ARG A 166 4.11 -22.94 -10.40
N GLU A 167 4.07 -24.18 -9.93
CA GLU A 167 2.84 -24.97 -9.82
C GLU A 167 1.89 -24.36 -8.80
N ARG A 168 2.40 -23.97 -7.64
CA ARG A 168 1.63 -23.31 -6.58
C ARG A 168 1.01 -21.99 -7.03
N LEU A 169 1.69 -21.22 -7.87
CA LEU A 169 1.27 -19.91 -8.34
C LEU A 169 0.76 -19.90 -9.79
N ALA A 170 0.57 -21.08 -10.41
CA ALA A 170 0.17 -21.18 -11.81
C ALA A 170 -1.11 -20.42 -12.15
N GLN A 171 -2.16 -20.57 -11.32
CA GLN A 171 -3.43 -19.86 -11.50
C GLN A 171 -3.22 -18.34 -11.36
N ALA A 172 -2.44 -17.88 -10.38
CA ALA A 172 -2.19 -16.46 -10.19
C ALA A 172 -1.39 -15.85 -11.36
N LEU A 173 -0.47 -16.62 -11.98
CA LEU A 173 0.25 -16.20 -13.19
C LEU A 173 -0.70 -16.05 -14.38
N GLU A 174 -1.60 -17.01 -14.57
CA GLU A 174 -2.59 -16.99 -15.66
C GLU A 174 -3.59 -15.82 -15.52
N GLU A 175 -4.06 -15.58 -14.29
CA GLU A 175 -5.03 -14.53 -13.99
C GLU A 175 -4.43 -13.10 -14.01
N ASN A 176 -3.10 -13.00 -13.87
CA ASN A 176 -2.41 -11.71 -13.78
C ASN A 176 -1.27 -11.59 -14.81
N PRO A 177 -1.59 -11.54 -16.11
CA PRO A 177 -0.60 -11.21 -17.14
C PRO A 177 -0.05 -9.79 -16.90
N PRO A 178 1.16 -9.48 -17.42
CA PRO A 178 1.72 -8.14 -17.33
C PRO A 178 0.76 -7.07 -17.85
N VAL A 179 0.70 -5.94 -17.16
CA VAL A 179 -0.18 -4.81 -17.50
C VAL A 179 0.60 -3.52 -17.65
N LEU A 180 0.08 -2.62 -18.47
CA LEU A 180 0.61 -1.28 -18.67
C LEU A 180 -0.07 -0.29 -17.72
N HIS A 181 0.75 0.55 -17.07
CA HIS A 181 0.29 1.74 -16.39
C HIS A 181 1.09 2.95 -16.83
N PRO A 182 0.45 4.13 -16.97
CA PRO A 182 1.20 5.37 -17.17
C PRO A 182 2.22 5.57 -16.04
N VAL A 183 3.45 5.97 -16.39
CA VAL A 183 4.48 6.34 -15.40
C VAL A 183 4.02 7.52 -14.56
N ILE A 184 3.33 8.47 -15.19
CA ILE A 184 2.66 9.58 -14.52
C ILE A 184 1.15 9.37 -14.61
N LYS A 185 0.52 9.14 -13.45
CA LYS A 185 -0.94 9.02 -13.33
C LYS A 185 -1.54 10.26 -12.70
N THR A 186 -2.80 10.52 -13.01
CA THR A 186 -3.61 11.52 -12.31
C THR A 186 -4.47 10.82 -11.26
N HIS A 187 -4.37 11.25 -10.01
CA HIS A 187 -5.20 10.72 -8.94
C HIS A 187 -6.67 11.07 -9.18
N PRO A 188 -7.60 10.09 -9.21
CA PRO A 188 -8.96 10.30 -9.71
C PRO A 188 -9.82 11.24 -8.85
N VAL A 189 -9.47 11.43 -7.57
CA VAL A 189 -10.24 12.27 -6.64
C VAL A 189 -9.61 13.66 -6.49
N THR A 190 -8.26 13.71 -6.31
CA THR A 190 -7.58 14.98 -6.02
C THR A 190 -7.09 15.71 -7.26
N GLY A 191 -7.01 15.04 -8.41
CA GLY A 191 -6.40 15.58 -9.62
C GLY A 191 -4.88 15.73 -9.57
N ARG A 192 -4.23 15.40 -8.44
CA ARG A 192 -2.77 15.44 -8.33
C ARG A 192 -2.12 14.43 -9.26
N LYS A 193 -1.02 14.83 -9.88
CA LYS A 193 -0.18 13.88 -10.62
C LYS A 193 0.74 13.12 -9.65
N ILE A 194 1.02 11.87 -9.97
CA ILE A 194 1.82 10.95 -9.17
C ILE A 194 2.80 10.19 -10.05
N VAL A 195 3.96 9.84 -9.50
CA VAL A 195 4.94 8.94 -10.13
C VAL A 195 4.54 7.51 -9.82
N TYR A 196 3.91 6.82 -10.79
CA TYR A 196 3.28 5.51 -10.55
C TYR A 196 4.18 4.34 -10.96
N VAL A 197 5.31 4.19 -10.28
CA VAL A 197 6.24 3.06 -10.40
C VAL A 197 6.64 2.55 -9.01
N ASN A 198 7.01 1.28 -8.91
CA ASN A 198 7.56 0.70 -7.67
C ASN A 198 8.55 -0.44 -7.97
N ARG A 199 9.47 -0.69 -7.04
CA ARG A 199 10.52 -1.70 -7.22
C ARG A 199 9.99 -3.12 -7.29
N LEU A 200 8.88 -3.40 -6.61
CA LEU A 200 8.38 -4.77 -6.50
C LEU A 200 7.75 -5.26 -7.81
N PHE A 201 6.93 -4.42 -8.48
CA PHE A 201 6.13 -4.86 -9.62
C PHE A 201 6.49 -4.22 -10.95
N THR A 202 7.18 -3.07 -10.97
CA THR A 202 7.54 -2.39 -12.22
C THR A 202 8.78 -3.04 -12.82
N SER A 203 8.62 -3.69 -13.97
CA SER A 203 9.71 -4.41 -14.64
C SER A 203 10.51 -3.53 -15.58
N HIS A 204 9.86 -2.75 -16.43
CA HIS A 204 10.50 -1.85 -17.40
C HIS A 204 9.53 -0.79 -17.96
N ILE A 205 10.08 0.23 -18.63
CA ILE A 205 9.33 1.22 -19.41
C ILE A 205 9.13 0.65 -20.82
N GLU A 206 7.89 0.69 -21.31
CA GLU A 206 7.55 0.16 -22.61
C GLU A 206 8.24 0.94 -23.73
N GLY A 207 8.92 0.21 -24.65
CA GLY A 207 9.49 0.78 -25.89
C GLY A 207 10.66 1.75 -25.68
N ASP A 208 11.27 1.79 -24.49
CA ASP A 208 12.40 2.68 -24.19
C ASP A 208 13.68 1.87 -23.87
N ASP A 209 14.70 2.01 -24.67
CA ASP A 209 15.99 1.31 -24.51
C ASP A 209 16.75 1.79 -23.25
N ASP A 210 16.47 3.02 -22.76
CA ASP A 210 17.05 3.58 -21.55
C ASP A 210 16.19 3.31 -20.29
N SER A 211 15.23 2.42 -20.40
CA SER A 211 14.28 2.06 -19.34
C SER A 211 14.95 1.82 -17.99
N GLY A 212 16.09 1.11 -17.97
CA GLY A 212 16.83 0.81 -16.75
C GLY A 212 17.33 2.05 -16.02
N SER A 213 17.88 3.02 -16.76
CA SER A 213 18.39 4.29 -16.21
C SER A 213 17.24 5.16 -15.70
N ILE A 214 16.13 5.22 -16.45
CA ILE A 214 14.94 5.97 -16.06
C ILE A 214 14.35 5.41 -14.76
N LEU A 215 14.13 4.10 -14.68
CA LEU A 215 13.59 3.45 -13.49
C LEU A 215 14.53 3.59 -12.29
N LYS A 216 15.86 3.48 -12.50
CA LYS A 216 16.84 3.70 -11.43
C LYS A 216 16.68 5.11 -10.85
N PHE A 217 16.66 6.14 -11.70
CA PHE A 217 16.46 7.52 -11.26
C PHE A 217 15.13 7.66 -10.49
N LEU A 218 14.03 7.16 -11.06
CA LEU A 218 12.70 7.27 -10.43
C LEU A 218 12.65 6.58 -9.07
N PHE A 219 13.23 5.38 -8.93
CA PHE A 219 13.29 4.68 -7.65
C PHE A 219 14.14 5.43 -6.61
N GLU A 220 15.28 5.99 -7.00
CA GLU A 220 16.11 6.82 -6.12
C GLU A 220 15.37 8.10 -5.72
N HIS A 221 14.61 8.67 -6.64
CA HIS A 221 13.84 9.90 -6.39
C HIS A 221 12.65 9.67 -5.43
N ILE A 222 11.77 8.70 -5.72
CA ILE A 222 10.56 8.45 -4.92
C ILE A 222 10.85 7.86 -3.52
N HIS A 223 12.07 7.36 -3.29
CA HIS A 223 12.50 6.82 -2.00
C HIS A 223 13.30 7.82 -1.16
N GLN A 224 13.32 9.12 -1.50
CA GLN A 224 13.98 10.11 -0.66
C GLN A 224 13.23 10.32 0.66
N GLU A 225 13.97 10.44 1.75
CA GLU A 225 13.42 10.58 3.12
C GLU A 225 12.44 11.76 3.26
N LYS A 226 12.63 12.84 2.50
CA LYS A 226 11.75 14.01 2.51
C LYS A 226 10.30 13.73 2.08
N TYR A 227 10.05 12.59 1.44
CA TYR A 227 8.71 12.13 1.03
C TYR A 227 8.14 11.09 1.99
N GLN A 228 8.93 10.65 2.97
CA GLN A 228 8.59 9.51 3.81
C GLN A 228 7.98 9.93 5.15
N PHE A 229 7.18 9.02 5.68
CA PHE A 229 6.74 9.02 7.07
C PHE A 229 6.91 7.61 7.65
N ARG A 230 7.57 7.49 8.81
CA ARG A 230 7.74 6.24 9.53
C ARG A 230 6.66 6.12 10.60
N PHE A 231 5.82 5.09 10.46
CA PHE A 231 4.76 4.80 11.41
C PHE A 231 5.15 3.65 12.33
N SER A 232 5.35 3.97 13.61
CA SER A 232 5.59 2.98 14.65
C SER A 232 4.27 2.45 15.19
N TRP A 233 4.14 1.14 15.24
CA TRP A 233 2.94 0.46 15.69
C TRP A 233 2.87 0.40 17.23
N THR A 234 1.67 0.54 17.77
CA THR A 234 1.32 0.33 19.17
C THR A 234 -0.02 -0.40 19.24
N ASP A 235 -0.40 -0.90 20.41
CA ASP A 235 -1.69 -1.57 20.58
C ASP A 235 -2.85 -0.68 20.11
N GLY A 236 -3.76 -1.29 19.34
CA GLY A 236 -4.89 -0.59 18.74
C GLY A 236 -4.52 0.40 17.63
N SER A 237 -3.32 0.28 17.06
CA SER A 237 -2.95 1.07 15.88
C SER A 237 -3.59 0.51 14.62
N ILE A 238 -4.08 1.43 13.79
CA ILE A 238 -4.59 1.15 12.43
C ILE A 238 -3.96 2.15 11.47
N ALA A 239 -3.55 1.68 10.29
CA ALA A 239 -3.17 2.51 9.17
C ALA A 239 -4.08 2.21 7.98
N PHE A 240 -4.62 3.26 7.37
CA PHE A 240 -5.42 3.20 6.16
C PHE A 240 -4.78 4.09 5.10
N TRP A 241 -4.27 3.51 4.02
CA TRP A 241 -3.61 4.27 2.97
C TRP A 241 -4.34 4.21 1.64
N ASP A 242 -4.21 5.31 0.88
CA ASP A 242 -4.64 5.40 -0.50
C ASP A 242 -3.57 4.79 -1.40
N ASN A 243 -3.84 3.58 -1.86
CA ASN A 243 -2.93 2.81 -2.69
C ASN A 243 -2.65 3.45 -4.07
N ARG A 244 -3.42 4.47 -4.43
CA ARG A 244 -3.29 5.18 -5.71
C ARG A 244 -2.17 6.22 -5.67
N SER A 245 -1.70 6.63 -4.47
CA SER A 245 -0.75 7.74 -4.30
C SER A 245 0.40 7.47 -3.34
N VAL A 246 0.46 6.29 -2.69
CA VAL A 246 1.43 5.97 -1.65
C VAL A 246 2.18 4.69 -1.95
N LEU A 247 3.51 4.73 -1.77
CA LEU A 247 4.32 3.54 -1.56
C LEU A 247 4.37 3.21 -0.07
N HIS A 248 4.49 1.93 0.24
CA HIS A 248 4.79 1.50 1.61
C HIS A 248 5.84 0.40 1.63
N LYS A 249 6.49 0.26 2.80
CA LYS A 249 7.54 -0.72 3.03
C LYS A 249 7.47 -1.18 4.48
N PRO A 250 7.33 -2.49 4.77
CA PRO A 250 7.52 -3.01 6.11
C PRO A 250 9.00 -2.93 6.49
N VAL A 251 9.28 -2.66 7.75
CA VAL A 251 10.63 -2.68 8.31
C VAL A 251 10.80 -3.98 9.09
N ASN A 252 11.66 -4.88 8.60
CA ASN A 252 11.84 -6.22 9.16
C ASN A 252 13.02 -6.26 10.16
N ASP A 253 12.99 -5.39 11.17
CA ASP A 253 14.01 -5.18 12.19
C ASP A 253 13.61 -5.68 13.59
N TYR A 254 12.62 -6.57 13.67
CA TYR A 254 11.99 -7.01 14.93
C TYR A 254 12.33 -8.46 15.32
N TRP A 255 13.15 -9.14 14.55
CA TRP A 255 13.52 -10.53 14.86
C TRP A 255 14.24 -10.65 16.22
N PRO A 256 13.98 -11.73 16.99
CA PRO A 256 13.17 -12.93 16.69
C PRO A 256 11.68 -12.80 17.08
N GLN A 257 11.17 -11.61 17.35
CA GLN A 257 9.82 -11.38 17.83
C GLN A 257 8.78 -11.72 16.74
N LEU A 258 7.61 -12.22 17.17
CA LEU A 258 6.44 -12.43 16.32
C LEU A 258 5.77 -11.09 16.01
N ARG A 259 5.42 -10.88 14.74
CA ARG A 259 4.58 -9.76 14.28
C ARG A 259 3.37 -10.30 13.53
N ARG A 260 2.17 -9.90 13.95
CA ARG A 260 0.92 -10.27 13.26
C ARG A 260 0.09 -9.03 12.96
N MET A 261 -0.25 -8.88 11.70
CA MET A 261 -1.12 -7.83 11.19
C MET A 261 -2.32 -8.45 10.47
N GLU A 262 -3.44 -7.74 10.44
CA GLU A 262 -4.63 -8.12 9.69
C GLU A 262 -4.97 -7.00 8.71
N ARG A 263 -5.14 -7.35 7.42
CA ARG A 263 -5.34 -6.40 6.33
C ARG A 263 -6.62 -6.68 5.56
N ILE A 264 -7.40 -5.64 5.27
CA ILE A 264 -8.40 -5.65 4.21
C ILE A 264 -7.92 -4.76 3.07
N THR A 265 -7.95 -5.29 1.86
CA THR A 265 -7.67 -4.55 0.62
C THR A 265 -8.99 -4.21 -0.05
N ILE A 266 -9.18 -2.94 -0.43
CA ILE A 266 -10.42 -2.37 -0.98
C ILE A 266 -10.24 -2.17 -2.48
N GLU A 267 -11.19 -2.64 -3.28
CA GLU A 267 -11.16 -2.49 -4.74
C GLU A 267 -11.36 -1.04 -5.17
N SER A 268 -10.73 -0.66 -6.28
CA SER A 268 -11.10 0.58 -6.98
C SER A 268 -12.47 0.43 -7.62
N GLN A 269 -13.28 1.47 -7.51
CA GLN A 269 -14.58 1.57 -8.18
C GLN A 269 -14.40 1.91 -9.65
#